data_ec0cbbf8ee8aac91b0a2e55e473cfdd2
#
_entry.id   ec0cbbf8ee8aac91b0a2e55e473cfdd2
#
_cell.length_a   1.000
_cell.length_b   1.000
_cell.length_c   1.000
_cell.angle_alpha   90.00
_cell.angle_beta   90.00
_cell.angle_gamma   90.00
#
_symmetry.space_group_name_H-M   'P 1'
#
loop_
_entity.id
_entity.type
_entity.pdbx_description
1 polymer ?
#
loop_
_entity_poly.entity_id
_entity_poly.type
_entity_poly.pdbx_seq_one_letter_code
_entity_poly.pdbx_strand_id
1 'polypeptide(L)'
;MNPKLGLTRNVLKRNYALITPDGYVPSVFPGWKNCTPIVLISAALGAGLSQYLISLDTNSTGTGQTEGDEWFLYVVTGKLKVNGTMLTAGGFAFLPPQTKYEIRGAAKVSSLLVFRKTYEPLAGHKTPEFFTGNERDVAETPFLGDKHARLKTLIPDSPAADMAVNIFTYDPGATLPFVETHVMEHGMLFLSGGGAYRLDADWHPVTAGDAIWIAPYCPQWFIAAGPEPARYIYYKNVNRLPR
;
A
#
# COMPACT_ATOMS: atom_id res chain seq x y z
N MET A 1 14.67 0.82 -29.96
CA MET A 1 14.76 -0.29 -29.00
C MET A 1 14.88 0.31 -27.61
N ASN A 2 14.06 -0.09 -26.63
CA ASN A 2 14.16 0.45 -25.28
C ASN A 2 15.52 0.01 -24.68
N PRO A 3 16.45 0.93 -24.34
CA PRO A 3 17.78 0.59 -23.86
C PRO A 3 17.78 -0.09 -22.48
N LYS A 4 16.63 -0.11 -21.80
CA LYS A 4 16.45 -0.78 -20.50
C LYS A 4 15.80 -2.17 -20.61
N LEU A 5 15.50 -2.65 -21.81
CA LEU A 5 14.93 -3.98 -22.00
C LEU A 5 15.91 -5.04 -21.45
N GLY A 6 15.47 -5.83 -20.48
CA GLY A 6 16.29 -6.83 -19.80
C GLY A 6 17.12 -6.32 -18.61
N LEU A 7 17.00 -5.02 -18.24
CA LEU A 7 17.70 -4.42 -17.09
C LEU A 7 16.73 -4.06 -15.95
N THR A 8 15.62 -4.78 -15.84
CA THR A 8 14.67 -4.55 -14.76
C THR A 8 15.21 -4.97 -13.39
N ARG A 9 14.82 -4.22 -12.34
CA ARG A 9 15.02 -4.62 -10.94
C ARG A 9 13.89 -5.50 -10.40
N ASN A 10 12.86 -5.79 -11.22
CA ASN A 10 11.76 -6.66 -10.81
C ASN A 10 12.26 -8.04 -10.40
N VAL A 11 11.77 -8.53 -9.27
CA VAL A 11 12.06 -9.87 -8.76
C VAL A 11 10.75 -10.54 -8.38
N LEU A 12 10.51 -11.74 -8.88
CA LEU A 12 9.38 -12.57 -8.52
C LEU A 12 9.89 -13.88 -7.93
N LYS A 13 9.56 -14.12 -6.67
CA LYS A 13 9.87 -15.36 -5.94
C LYS A 13 8.57 -15.95 -5.38
N ARG A 14 8.66 -17.15 -4.85
CA ARG A 14 7.49 -17.84 -4.27
C ARG A 14 6.94 -17.11 -3.03
N ASN A 15 7.81 -16.49 -2.24
CA ASN A 15 7.49 -15.91 -0.93
C ASN A 15 7.68 -14.39 -0.87
N TYR A 16 8.08 -13.73 -1.97
CA TYR A 16 8.09 -12.29 -2.09
C TYR A 16 8.15 -11.83 -3.56
N ALA A 17 7.79 -10.57 -3.78
CA ALA A 17 8.00 -9.90 -5.06
C ALA A 17 8.48 -8.47 -4.82
N LEU A 18 9.43 -8.01 -5.64
CA LEU A 18 9.81 -6.61 -5.80
C LEU A 18 9.34 -6.17 -7.18
N ILE A 19 8.46 -5.18 -7.23
CA ILE A 19 7.89 -4.62 -8.47
C ILE A 19 8.32 -3.18 -8.56
N THR A 20 9.07 -2.84 -9.59
CA THR A 20 9.70 -1.53 -9.75
C THR A 20 9.10 -0.76 -10.92
N PRO A 21 9.18 0.59 -10.95
CA PRO A 21 8.52 1.42 -11.98
C PRO A 21 8.91 1.11 -13.42
N ASP A 22 10.12 0.57 -13.64
CA ASP A 22 10.57 0.12 -14.96
C ASP A 22 9.84 -1.12 -15.48
N GLY A 23 9.16 -1.87 -14.60
CA GLY A 23 8.33 -3.02 -14.93
C GLY A 23 6.81 -2.76 -14.86
N TYR A 24 6.37 -1.53 -14.67
CA TYR A 24 4.96 -1.20 -14.59
C TYR A 24 4.26 -1.35 -15.94
N VAL A 25 3.15 -2.09 -15.95
CA VAL A 25 2.35 -2.34 -17.14
C VAL A 25 0.94 -1.75 -16.94
N PRO A 26 0.51 -0.80 -17.80
CA PRO A 26 -0.85 -0.28 -17.77
C PRO A 26 -1.90 -1.37 -17.98
N SER A 27 -2.97 -1.28 -17.21
CA SER A 27 -4.13 -2.16 -17.26
C SER A 27 -5.43 -1.37 -17.45
N VAL A 28 -6.56 -2.06 -17.56
CA VAL A 28 -7.88 -1.46 -17.66
C VAL A 28 -8.76 -2.02 -16.54
N PHE A 29 -9.48 -1.14 -15.85
CA PHE A 29 -10.45 -1.55 -14.83
C PHE A 29 -11.89 -1.31 -15.30
N PRO A 30 -12.79 -2.28 -15.15
CA PRO A 30 -14.22 -2.07 -15.38
C PRO A 30 -14.76 -0.91 -14.50
N GLY A 31 -15.59 -0.03 -15.10
CA GLY A 31 -16.15 1.13 -14.41
C GLY A 31 -15.19 2.32 -14.24
N TRP A 32 -13.93 2.21 -14.66
CA TRP A 32 -12.95 3.30 -14.63
C TRP A 32 -12.69 3.85 -16.03
N LYS A 33 -12.59 5.19 -16.15
CA LYS A 33 -12.40 5.91 -17.42
C LYS A 33 -11.30 6.95 -17.30
N ASN A 34 -10.55 7.15 -18.38
CA ASN A 34 -9.47 8.15 -18.49
C ASN A 34 -8.43 8.06 -17.36
N CYS A 35 -8.10 6.84 -16.93
CA CYS A 35 -7.10 6.59 -15.92
C CYS A 35 -6.15 5.47 -16.38
N THR A 36 -5.02 5.36 -15.71
CA THR A 36 -4.03 4.32 -16.01
C THR A 36 -3.76 3.50 -14.75
N PRO A 37 -4.50 2.40 -14.52
CA PRO A 37 -4.21 1.46 -13.45
C PRO A 37 -2.97 0.62 -13.75
N ILE A 38 -2.19 0.34 -12.72
CA ILE A 38 -1.09 -0.62 -12.71
C ILE A 38 -1.38 -1.63 -11.61
N VAL A 39 -1.39 -2.90 -11.96
CA VAL A 39 -1.52 -4.00 -10.99
C VAL A 39 -0.14 -4.27 -10.42
N LEU A 40 0.05 -3.97 -9.14
CA LEU A 40 1.32 -4.22 -8.44
C LEU A 40 1.34 -5.61 -7.79
N ILE A 41 0.24 -5.97 -7.10
CA ILE A 41 0.08 -7.25 -6.40
C ILE A 41 -1.30 -7.80 -6.74
N SER A 42 -1.39 -9.10 -6.93
CA SER A 42 -2.66 -9.81 -7.15
C SER A 42 -2.58 -11.26 -6.69
N ALA A 43 -3.71 -11.93 -6.65
CA ALA A 43 -3.80 -13.36 -6.33
C ALA A 43 -2.93 -14.27 -7.23
N ALA A 44 -2.56 -13.80 -8.43
CA ALA A 44 -1.64 -14.54 -9.30
C ALA A 44 -0.23 -14.72 -8.70
N LEU A 45 0.15 -13.87 -7.75
CA LEU A 45 1.40 -14.02 -6.97
C LEU A 45 1.24 -14.96 -5.77
N GLY A 46 0.03 -15.41 -5.46
CA GLY A 46 -0.30 -16.13 -4.23
C GLY A 46 -0.71 -15.21 -3.07
N ALA A 47 -0.89 -13.91 -3.33
CA ALA A 47 -1.26 -12.92 -2.34
C ALA A 47 -2.76 -13.01 -1.97
N GLY A 48 -3.09 -12.76 -0.71
CA GLY A 48 -4.46 -12.60 -0.21
C GLY A 48 -5.02 -11.18 -0.42
N LEU A 49 -4.20 -10.26 -0.96
CA LEU A 49 -4.60 -8.91 -1.32
C LEU A 49 -4.37 -8.63 -2.80
N SER A 50 -5.00 -7.56 -3.27
CA SER A 50 -4.61 -6.89 -4.52
C SER A 50 -4.15 -5.47 -4.21
N GLN A 51 -3.07 -5.03 -4.87
CA GLN A 51 -2.53 -3.68 -4.75
C GLN A 51 -2.43 -3.04 -6.12
N TYR A 52 -2.92 -1.81 -6.22
CA TYR A 52 -2.95 -1.06 -7.48
C TYR A 52 -2.35 0.33 -7.29
N LEU A 53 -1.68 0.82 -8.31
CA LEU A 53 -1.30 2.23 -8.44
C LEU A 53 -2.02 2.81 -9.65
N ILE A 54 -2.83 3.86 -9.44
CA ILE A 54 -3.70 4.40 -10.49
C ILE A 54 -3.35 5.86 -10.73
N SER A 55 -2.95 6.16 -11.96
CA SER A 55 -2.77 7.55 -12.40
C SER A 55 -4.10 8.12 -12.88
N LEU A 56 -4.44 9.32 -12.41
CA LEU A 56 -5.68 10.04 -12.73
C LEU A 56 -5.38 11.50 -13.12
N ASP A 57 -6.25 12.05 -13.96
CA ASP A 57 -6.31 13.48 -14.29
C ASP A 57 -7.71 14.06 -13.99
N THR A 58 -7.98 15.31 -14.37
CA THR A 58 -9.27 15.97 -14.13
C THR A 58 -10.45 15.35 -14.90
N ASN A 59 -10.19 14.52 -15.93
CA ASN A 59 -11.22 13.82 -16.70
C ASN A 59 -11.44 12.38 -16.21
N SER A 60 -10.62 11.92 -15.26
CA SER A 60 -10.64 10.56 -14.76
C SER A 60 -11.80 10.32 -13.81
N THR A 61 -12.46 9.18 -13.99
CA THR A 61 -13.55 8.72 -13.10
C THR A 61 -13.42 7.22 -12.86
N GLY A 62 -13.75 6.82 -11.64
CA GLY A 62 -13.94 5.42 -11.26
C GLY A 62 -15.23 5.26 -10.49
N THR A 63 -16.09 4.33 -10.89
CA THR A 63 -17.37 4.04 -10.21
C THR A 63 -17.55 2.54 -10.05
N GLY A 64 -18.18 2.13 -8.96
CA GLY A 64 -18.47 0.73 -8.69
C GLY A 64 -18.99 0.50 -7.29
N GLN A 65 -18.88 -0.73 -6.85
CA GLN A 65 -19.18 -1.18 -5.50
C GLN A 65 -18.06 -2.10 -5.01
N THR A 66 -17.75 -2.07 -3.73
CA THR A 66 -16.68 -2.91 -3.14
C THR A 66 -17.06 -4.39 -3.05
N GLU A 67 -18.35 -4.72 -3.24
CA GLU A 67 -18.90 -6.07 -3.09
C GLU A 67 -18.50 -6.70 -1.73
N GLY A 68 -17.95 -7.91 -1.72
CA GLY A 68 -17.44 -8.56 -0.50
C GLY A 68 -16.07 -8.07 -0.02
N ASP A 69 -15.46 -7.14 -0.75
CA ASP A 69 -14.11 -6.66 -0.44
C ASP A 69 -14.15 -5.36 0.38
N GLU A 70 -13.10 -5.11 1.11
CA GLU A 70 -12.77 -3.82 1.68
C GLU A 70 -11.61 -3.20 0.91
N TRP A 71 -11.64 -1.86 0.78
CA TRP A 71 -10.63 -1.10 0.06
C TRP A 71 -10.04 -0.02 0.95
N PHE A 72 -8.73 0.13 0.90
CA PHE A 72 -8.06 1.30 1.44
C PHE A 72 -7.42 2.09 0.31
N LEU A 73 -7.79 3.37 0.23
CA LEU A 73 -7.34 4.32 -0.78
C LEU A 73 -6.37 5.31 -0.14
N TYR A 74 -5.22 5.56 -0.79
CA TYR A 74 -4.26 6.56 -0.34
C TYR A 74 -3.78 7.42 -1.51
N VAL A 75 -3.89 8.74 -1.36
CA VAL A 75 -3.45 9.71 -2.38
C VAL A 75 -1.95 9.92 -2.25
N VAL A 76 -1.18 9.32 -3.15
CA VAL A 76 0.29 9.46 -3.16
C VAL A 76 0.68 10.87 -3.58
N THR A 77 0.07 11.38 -4.68
CA THR A 77 0.31 12.74 -5.19
C THR A 77 -0.96 13.34 -5.76
N GLY A 78 -1.01 14.66 -5.83
CA GLY A 78 -2.14 15.38 -6.43
C GLY A 78 -3.35 15.48 -5.51
N LYS A 79 -4.54 15.41 -6.08
CA LYS A 79 -5.82 15.47 -5.38
C LYS A 79 -6.92 14.80 -6.19
N LEU A 80 -7.89 14.21 -5.48
CA LEU A 80 -9.07 13.58 -6.07
C LEU A 80 -10.25 13.65 -5.09
N LYS A 81 -11.44 13.32 -5.57
CA LYS A 81 -12.63 13.17 -4.72
C LYS A 81 -13.00 11.70 -4.58
N VAL A 82 -13.35 11.29 -3.38
CA VAL A 82 -13.94 9.99 -3.07
C VAL A 82 -15.31 10.25 -2.43
N ASN A 83 -16.38 9.79 -3.07
CA ASN A 83 -17.77 10.00 -2.63
C ASN A 83 -18.04 11.48 -2.24
N GLY A 84 -17.56 12.41 -3.08
CA GLY A 84 -17.71 13.86 -2.87
C GLY A 84 -16.66 14.49 -1.95
N THR A 85 -15.98 13.73 -1.08
CA THR A 85 -14.95 14.24 -0.17
C THR A 85 -13.64 14.47 -0.92
N MET A 86 -13.06 15.68 -0.83
CA MET A 86 -11.76 16.02 -1.43
C MET A 86 -10.63 15.45 -0.60
N LEU A 87 -9.79 14.64 -1.22
CA LEU A 87 -8.55 14.13 -0.67
C LEU A 87 -7.36 14.75 -1.42
N THR A 88 -6.36 15.20 -0.70
CA THR A 88 -5.07 15.69 -1.21
C THR A 88 -3.97 14.68 -0.92
N ALA A 89 -2.75 14.90 -1.38
CA ALA A 89 -1.61 14.04 -1.06
C ALA A 89 -1.53 13.75 0.45
N GLY A 90 -1.34 12.49 0.83
CA GLY A 90 -1.44 11.99 2.19
C GLY A 90 -2.87 11.72 2.68
N GLY A 91 -3.88 12.14 1.92
CA GLY A 91 -5.28 11.82 2.22
C GLY A 91 -5.61 10.36 1.93
N PHE A 92 -6.48 9.77 2.74
CA PHE A 92 -6.90 8.38 2.60
C PHE A 92 -8.40 8.20 2.83
N ALA A 93 -8.92 7.08 2.35
CA ALA A 93 -10.29 6.63 2.59
C ALA A 93 -10.31 5.11 2.81
N PHE A 94 -11.10 4.66 3.77
CA PHE A 94 -11.45 3.25 3.95
C PHE A 94 -12.88 3.03 3.45
N LEU A 95 -13.05 2.08 2.55
CA LEU A 95 -14.35 1.67 1.99
C LEU A 95 -14.64 0.24 2.46
N PRO A 96 -15.61 0.06 3.36
CA PRO A 96 -16.02 -1.28 3.81
C PRO A 96 -16.72 -2.06 2.68
N PRO A 97 -16.98 -3.37 2.88
CA PRO A 97 -17.78 -4.16 1.97
C PRO A 97 -19.14 -3.53 1.65
N GLN A 98 -19.69 -3.82 0.47
CA GLN A 98 -20.98 -3.36 -0.03
C GLN A 98 -21.10 -1.83 -0.16
N THR A 99 -19.96 -1.12 -0.22
CA THR A 99 -19.92 0.34 -0.37
C THR A 99 -19.90 0.73 -1.85
N LYS A 100 -20.88 1.52 -2.29
CA LYS A 100 -20.81 2.20 -3.58
C LYS A 100 -19.75 3.29 -3.52
N TYR A 101 -18.95 3.39 -4.57
CA TYR A 101 -17.93 4.43 -4.65
C TYR A 101 -17.99 5.20 -5.96
N GLU A 102 -17.65 6.47 -5.86
CA GLU A 102 -17.34 7.35 -6.96
C GLU A 102 -16.00 8.03 -6.67
N ILE A 103 -15.04 7.87 -7.57
CA ILE A 103 -13.73 8.51 -7.51
C ILE A 103 -13.59 9.42 -8.72
N ARG A 104 -13.17 10.67 -8.50
CA ARG A 104 -12.95 11.67 -9.56
C ARG A 104 -11.60 12.33 -9.38
N GLY A 105 -10.80 12.36 -10.44
CA GLY A 105 -9.59 13.16 -10.45
C GLY A 105 -9.91 14.66 -10.31
N ALA A 106 -9.06 15.40 -9.60
CA ALA A 106 -9.27 16.82 -9.32
C ALA A 106 -7.98 17.65 -9.49
N ALA A 107 -6.93 17.06 -10.05
CA ALA A 107 -5.70 17.73 -10.46
C ALA A 107 -5.24 17.23 -11.83
N LYS A 108 -4.35 17.97 -12.48
CA LYS A 108 -3.77 17.61 -13.80
C LYS A 108 -3.10 16.23 -13.75
N VAL A 109 -2.50 15.88 -12.60
CA VAL A 109 -1.91 14.57 -12.33
C VAL A 109 -2.18 14.23 -10.87
N SER A 110 -2.71 13.04 -10.63
CA SER A 110 -2.87 12.45 -9.31
C SER A 110 -2.46 10.99 -9.35
N SER A 111 -1.93 10.49 -8.25
CA SER A 111 -1.58 9.07 -8.08
C SER A 111 -2.30 8.52 -6.86
N LEU A 112 -3.05 7.45 -7.06
CA LEU A 112 -3.86 6.77 -6.05
C LEU A 112 -3.32 5.36 -5.84
N LEU A 113 -2.90 5.04 -4.62
CA LEU A 113 -2.61 3.68 -4.18
C LEU A 113 -3.90 3.06 -3.64
N VAL A 114 -4.15 1.81 -3.99
CA VAL A 114 -5.31 1.03 -3.53
C VAL A 114 -4.82 -0.29 -2.97
N PHE A 115 -5.19 -0.60 -1.73
CA PHE A 115 -5.17 -1.95 -1.18
C PHE A 115 -6.60 -2.50 -1.19
N ARG A 116 -6.77 -3.72 -1.65
CA ARG A 116 -8.06 -4.39 -1.74
C ARG A 116 -7.92 -5.83 -1.28
N LYS A 117 -8.82 -6.28 -0.40
CA LYS A 117 -8.92 -7.69 0.00
C LYS A 117 -10.38 -8.04 0.32
N THR A 118 -10.70 -9.31 0.30
CA THR A 118 -11.98 -9.79 0.79
C THR A 118 -12.04 -9.63 2.30
N TYR A 119 -13.10 -8.96 2.78
CA TYR A 119 -13.33 -8.75 4.21
C TYR A 119 -13.80 -10.04 4.88
N GLU A 120 -13.19 -10.37 6.01
CA GLU A 120 -13.60 -11.50 6.86
C GLU A 120 -14.30 -10.98 8.12
N PRO A 121 -15.64 -11.07 8.24
CA PRO A 121 -16.36 -10.57 9.41
C PRO A 121 -15.98 -11.34 10.66
N LEU A 122 -15.89 -10.64 11.80
CA LEU A 122 -15.69 -11.24 13.12
C LEU A 122 -17.04 -11.31 13.85
N ALA A 123 -17.41 -12.51 14.30
CA ALA A 123 -18.66 -12.70 15.03
C ALA A 123 -18.74 -11.79 16.28
N GLY A 124 -19.90 -11.14 16.46
CA GLY A 124 -20.13 -10.22 17.57
C GLY A 124 -19.57 -8.80 17.36
N HIS A 125 -18.92 -8.52 16.23
CA HIS A 125 -18.40 -7.20 15.91
C HIS A 125 -19.09 -6.62 14.66
N LYS A 126 -19.37 -5.31 14.67
CA LYS A 126 -19.86 -4.60 13.48
C LYS A 126 -18.73 -4.43 12.48
N THR A 127 -19.05 -4.59 11.20
CA THR A 127 -18.15 -4.21 10.10
C THR A 127 -17.70 -2.75 10.28
N PRO A 128 -16.40 -2.44 10.07
CA PRO A 128 -15.94 -1.05 10.10
C PRO A 128 -16.71 -0.18 9.12
N GLU A 129 -16.95 1.08 9.48
CA GLU A 129 -17.68 2.04 8.64
C GLU A 129 -16.74 2.77 7.69
N PHE A 130 -17.30 3.41 6.65
CA PHE A 130 -16.56 4.31 5.77
C PHE A 130 -15.99 5.48 6.56
N PHE A 131 -14.72 5.77 6.35
CA PHE A 131 -14.09 6.98 6.88
C PHE A 131 -13.04 7.53 5.92
N THR A 132 -12.69 8.79 6.11
CA THR A 132 -11.60 9.48 5.43
C THR A 132 -10.69 10.15 6.45
N GLY A 133 -9.44 10.37 6.08
CA GLY A 133 -8.47 11.06 6.91
C GLY A 133 -7.31 11.61 6.10
N ASN A 134 -6.34 12.16 6.79
CA ASN A 134 -5.06 12.55 6.22
C ASN A 134 -3.92 12.14 7.14
N GLU A 135 -2.83 11.63 6.58
CA GLU A 135 -1.66 11.16 7.37
C GLU A 135 -1.03 12.26 8.25
N ARG A 136 -1.20 13.54 7.85
CA ARG A 136 -0.71 14.68 8.65
C ARG A 136 -1.40 14.81 10.00
N ASP A 137 -2.64 14.32 10.10
CA ASP A 137 -3.46 14.39 11.29
C ASP A 137 -3.32 13.14 12.17
N VAL A 138 -2.53 12.14 11.70
CA VAL A 138 -2.25 10.90 12.41
C VAL A 138 -0.95 11.03 13.17
N ALA A 139 -0.99 10.78 14.48
CA ALA A 139 0.18 10.80 15.34
C ALA A 139 1.23 9.78 14.87
N GLU A 140 2.48 10.19 14.86
CA GLU A 140 3.64 9.34 14.58
C GLU A 140 4.22 8.85 15.91
N THR A 141 4.40 7.55 16.07
CA THR A 141 4.89 6.93 17.31
C THR A 141 6.21 6.20 17.07
N PRO A 142 7.17 6.24 18.02
CA PRO A 142 8.38 5.43 17.94
C PRO A 142 8.04 3.93 17.83
N PHE A 143 8.67 3.25 16.88
CA PHE A 143 8.49 1.81 16.73
C PHE A 143 9.37 1.07 17.75
N LEU A 144 8.75 0.30 18.64
CA LEU A 144 9.42 -0.43 19.73
C LEU A 144 10.38 0.46 20.57
N GLY A 145 10.05 1.75 20.69
CA GLY A 145 10.85 2.71 21.45
C GLY A 145 11.95 3.41 20.67
N ASP A 146 12.21 3.02 19.42
CA ASP A 146 13.18 3.70 18.55
C ASP A 146 12.58 4.96 17.91
N LYS A 147 13.08 6.13 18.30
CA LYS A 147 12.66 7.44 17.77
C LYS A 147 13.07 7.66 16.30
N HIS A 148 14.03 6.90 15.79
CA HIS A 148 14.52 6.99 14.42
C HIS A 148 13.74 6.08 13.45
N ALA A 149 12.93 5.15 13.97
CA ALA A 149 11.96 4.34 13.23
C ALA A 149 10.56 4.65 13.77
N ARG A 150 9.71 5.31 12.99
CA ARG A 150 8.42 5.83 13.45
C ARG A 150 7.28 5.30 12.61
N LEU A 151 6.14 5.09 13.27
CA LEU A 151 4.96 4.47 12.67
C LEU A 151 3.73 5.37 12.80
N LYS A 152 2.98 5.52 11.72
CA LYS A 152 1.60 6.04 11.69
C LYS A 152 0.64 4.89 11.41
N THR A 153 -0.40 4.76 12.22
CA THR A 153 -1.48 3.78 12.01
C THR A 153 -2.68 4.49 11.39
N LEU A 154 -2.99 4.18 10.13
CA LEU A 154 -4.02 4.90 9.36
C LEU A 154 -5.43 4.31 9.55
N ILE A 155 -5.53 3.02 9.82
CA ILE A 155 -6.79 2.37 10.20
C ILE A 155 -6.78 2.22 11.73
N PRO A 156 -7.80 2.75 12.45
CA PRO A 156 -7.89 2.59 13.90
C PRO A 156 -7.83 1.12 14.32
N ASP A 157 -7.07 0.83 15.37
CA ASP A 157 -6.97 -0.52 15.93
C ASP A 157 -8.34 -0.97 16.47
N SER A 158 -8.83 -2.08 15.94
CA SER A 158 -10.12 -2.66 16.30
C SER A 158 -10.13 -4.15 15.96
N PRO A 159 -10.68 -5.01 16.82
CA PRO A 159 -10.87 -6.43 16.48
C PRO A 159 -11.72 -6.65 15.22
N ALA A 160 -12.60 -5.71 14.89
CA ALA A 160 -13.44 -5.77 13.70
C ALA A 160 -12.64 -5.58 12.40
N ALA A 161 -11.53 -4.82 12.43
CA ALA A 161 -10.66 -4.64 11.28
C ALA A 161 -9.88 -5.92 11.01
N ASP A 162 -9.82 -6.36 9.76
CA ASP A 162 -8.98 -7.48 9.33
C ASP A 162 -7.87 -7.05 8.36
N MET A 163 -7.76 -5.74 8.16
CA MET A 163 -6.67 -5.06 7.48
C MET A 163 -6.10 -3.96 8.40
N ALA A 164 -4.80 -3.81 8.42
CA ALA A 164 -4.13 -2.62 8.94
C ALA A 164 -3.32 -1.98 7.84
N VAL A 165 -3.33 -0.64 7.79
CA VAL A 165 -2.51 0.15 6.88
C VAL A 165 -1.72 1.16 7.69
N ASN A 166 -0.40 1.14 7.54
CA ASN A 166 0.51 1.96 8.30
C ASN A 166 1.54 2.63 7.39
N ILE A 167 2.15 3.70 7.88
CA ILE A 167 3.32 4.32 7.24
C ILE A 167 4.49 4.23 8.21
N PHE A 168 5.58 3.63 7.75
CA PHE A 168 6.88 3.73 8.40
C PHE A 168 7.66 4.92 7.87
N THR A 169 8.34 5.61 8.78
CA THR A 169 9.36 6.62 8.50
C THR A 169 10.65 6.22 9.21
N TYR A 170 11.74 6.08 8.46
CA TYR A 170 13.07 5.78 8.98
C TYR A 170 14.01 6.93 8.69
N ASP A 171 14.69 7.45 9.71
CA ASP A 171 15.78 8.38 9.50
C ASP A 171 16.97 7.69 8.79
N PRO A 172 17.85 8.42 8.11
CA PRO A 172 19.04 7.82 7.47
C PRO A 172 19.84 6.97 8.45
N GLY A 173 20.10 5.71 8.09
CA GLY A 173 20.79 4.72 8.91
C GLY A 173 19.91 3.95 9.90
N ALA A 174 18.65 4.35 10.10
CA ALA A 174 17.72 3.60 10.94
C ALA A 174 17.30 2.28 10.29
N THR A 175 16.99 1.28 11.13
CA THR A 175 16.69 -0.09 10.69
C THR A 175 15.44 -0.62 11.37
N LEU A 176 14.87 -1.70 10.81
CA LEU A 176 14.08 -2.62 11.64
C LEU A 176 15.00 -3.19 12.74
N PRO A 177 14.53 -3.33 13.99
CA PRO A 177 15.39 -3.74 15.11
C PRO A 177 15.89 -5.19 15.01
N PHE A 178 15.23 -6.02 14.22
CA PHE A 178 15.57 -7.42 13.97
C PHE A 178 14.98 -7.90 12.65
N VAL A 179 15.41 -9.08 12.18
CA VAL A 179 14.77 -9.76 11.06
C VAL A 179 13.39 -10.24 11.50
N GLU A 180 12.35 -9.63 10.96
CA GLU A 180 10.97 -10.01 11.24
C GLU A 180 10.57 -11.27 10.48
N THR A 181 9.83 -12.15 11.15
CA THR A 181 9.16 -13.31 10.56
C THR A 181 7.83 -13.48 11.26
N HIS A 182 6.74 -13.37 10.56
CA HIS A 182 5.40 -13.44 11.13
C HIS A 182 4.37 -13.95 10.12
N VAL A 183 3.19 -14.31 10.62
CA VAL A 183 2.09 -14.88 9.83
C VAL A 183 1.42 -13.89 8.87
N MET A 184 1.52 -12.59 9.14
CA MET A 184 0.89 -11.58 8.30
C MET A 184 1.65 -11.42 6.98
N GLU A 185 0.91 -11.27 5.89
CA GLU A 185 1.48 -10.84 4.61
C GLU A 185 1.56 -9.31 4.53
N HIS A 186 2.39 -8.80 3.65
CA HIS A 186 2.48 -7.38 3.35
C HIS A 186 2.33 -7.08 1.86
N GLY A 187 1.66 -5.96 1.60
CA GLY A 187 1.79 -5.23 0.35
C GLY A 187 2.27 -3.83 0.68
N MET A 188 3.32 -3.34 0.05
CA MET A 188 3.90 -2.03 0.36
C MET A 188 4.24 -1.22 -0.88
N LEU A 189 4.34 0.11 -0.67
CA LEU A 189 4.84 1.06 -1.67
C LEU A 189 5.78 2.05 -0.98
N PHE A 190 6.98 2.20 -1.51
CA PHE A 190 7.90 3.24 -1.07
C PHE A 190 7.42 4.62 -1.54
N LEU A 191 7.22 5.54 -0.59
CA LEU A 191 6.72 6.90 -0.84
C LEU A 191 7.86 7.90 -1.08
N SER A 192 8.97 7.75 -0.34
CA SER A 192 10.16 8.60 -0.45
C SER A 192 11.40 7.91 0.10
N GLY A 193 12.58 8.44 -0.25
CA GLY A 193 13.85 7.89 0.17
C GLY A 193 14.08 6.48 -0.38
N GLY A 194 14.85 5.69 0.36
CA GLY A 194 15.16 4.31 -0.01
C GLY A 194 16.14 3.67 0.94
N GLY A 195 16.66 2.51 0.54
CA GLY A 195 17.59 1.76 1.38
C GLY A 195 17.89 0.38 0.83
N ALA A 196 18.26 -0.53 1.72
CA ALA A 196 18.40 -1.94 1.40
C ALA A 196 17.34 -2.75 2.13
N TYR A 197 16.58 -3.52 1.40
CA TYR A 197 15.56 -4.43 1.93
C TYR A 197 16.04 -5.87 1.81
N ARG A 198 16.09 -6.58 2.92
CA ARG A 198 16.27 -8.03 2.94
C ARG A 198 14.91 -8.70 2.82
N LEU A 199 14.76 -9.56 1.83
CA LEU A 199 13.60 -10.40 1.59
C LEU A 199 14.07 -11.85 1.50
N ASP A 200 13.67 -12.69 2.46
CA ASP A 200 14.23 -14.03 2.65
C ASP A 200 15.77 -13.96 2.85
N ALA A 201 16.55 -14.57 1.97
CA ALA A 201 18.02 -14.52 1.96
C ALA A 201 18.58 -13.41 1.04
N ASP A 202 17.76 -12.80 0.21
CA ASP A 202 18.18 -11.86 -0.82
C ASP A 202 18.15 -10.40 -0.33
N TRP A 203 19.06 -9.58 -0.85
CA TRP A 203 19.14 -8.15 -0.56
C TRP A 203 18.84 -7.33 -1.81
N HIS A 204 17.95 -6.35 -1.67
CA HIS A 204 17.50 -5.53 -2.76
C HIS A 204 17.67 -4.04 -2.43
N PRO A 205 18.29 -3.24 -3.32
CA PRO A 205 18.16 -1.80 -3.23
C PRO A 205 16.72 -1.41 -3.55
N VAL A 206 16.14 -0.55 -2.71
CA VAL A 206 14.76 -0.06 -2.87
C VAL A 206 14.71 1.46 -2.81
N THR A 207 13.76 2.05 -3.52
CA THR A 207 13.59 3.50 -3.61
C THR A 207 12.12 3.87 -3.81
N ALA A 208 11.81 5.16 -3.74
CA ALA A 208 10.46 5.68 -4.01
C ALA A 208 9.86 5.12 -5.30
N GLY A 209 8.61 4.67 -5.26
CA GLY A 209 7.89 4.01 -6.33
C GLY A 209 8.04 2.49 -6.36
N ASP A 210 8.99 1.89 -5.67
CA ASP A 210 9.09 0.43 -5.59
C ASP A 210 7.96 -0.13 -4.73
N ALA A 211 7.33 -1.20 -5.20
CA ALA A 211 6.34 -1.96 -4.48
C ALA A 211 6.88 -3.34 -4.09
N ILE A 212 6.51 -3.81 -2.90
CA ILE A 212 6.94 -5.12 -2.40
C ILE A 212 5.72 -5.90 -1.94
N TRP A 213 5.65 -7.17 -2.32
CA TRP A 213 4.81 -8.16 -1.68
C TRP A 213 5.68 -9.09 -0.84
N ILE A 214 5.22 -9.38 0.38
CA ILE A 214 5.89 -10.31 1.30
C ILE A 214 4.85 -11.31 1.78
N ALA A 215 5.06 -12.58 1.47
CA ALA A 215 4.19 -13.66 1.90
C ALA A 215 4.32 -13.93 3.42
N PRO A 216 3.34 -14.60 4.03
CA PRO A 216 3.46 -15.10 5.40
C PRO A 216 4.78 -15.84 5.64
N TYR A 217 5.40 -15.57 6.80
CA TYR A 217 6.66 -16.18 7.26
C TYR A 217 7.90 -15.88 6.41
N CYS A 218 7.84 -15.04 5.39
CA CYS A 218 9.04 -14.61 4.68
C CYS A 218 9.88 -13.71 5.61
N PRO A 219 11.14 -14.06 5.89
CA PRO A 219 12.02 -13.21 6.69
C PRO A 219 12.25 -11.87 6.01
N GLN A 220 12.14 -10.77 6.75
CA GLN A 220 12.30 -9.43 6.22
C GLN A 220 13.08 -8.51 7.16
N TRP A 221 13.85 -7.60 6.58
CA TRP A 221 14.57 -6.57 7.33
C TRP A 221 14.87 -5.38 6.42
N PHE A 222 14.89 -4.18 6.98
CA PHE A 222 15.12 -2.95 6.23
C PHE A 222 16.12 -2.05 6.93
N ILE A 223 16.97 -1.39 6.13
CA ILE A 223 17.82 -0.27 6.53
C ILE A 223 17.61 0.89 5.58
N ALA A 224 17.31 2.07 6.14
CA ALA A 224 17.27 3.31 5.37
C ALA A 224 18.68 3.75 4.98
N ALA A 225 18.89 4.06 3.72
CA ALA A 225 20.17 4.53 3.18
C ALA A 225 19.95 5.76 2.30
N GLY A 226 20.91 6.65 2.31
CA GLY A 226 20.82 7.93 1.59
C GLY A 226 20.66 9.11 2.54
N PRO A 227 20.60 10.34 2.01
CA PRO A 227 20.61 11.57 2.82
C PRO A 227 19.23 11.92 3.41
N GLU A 228 18.15 11.31 2.92
CA GLU A 228 16.78 11.65 3.32
C GLU A 228 16.08 10.47 3.97
N PRO A 229 15.09 10.74 4.86
CA PRO A 229 14.29 9.69 5.46
C PRO A 229 13.60 8.79 4.42
N ALA A 230 13.65 7.48 4.64
CA ALA A 230 12.91 6.52 3.86
C ALA A 230 11.51 6.35 4.44
N ARG A 231 10.49 6.39 3.57
CA ARG A 231 9.10 6.21 3.95
C ARG A 231 8.43 5.20 3.04
N TYR A 232 7.68 4.27 3.64
CA TYR A 232 6.80 3.40 2.89
C TYR A 232 5.46 3.22 3.59
N ILE A 233 4.39 3.12 2.80
CA ILE A 233 3.06 2.70 3.24
C ILE A 233 2.95 1.20 3.03
N TYR A 234 2.34 0.50 3.99
CA TYR A 234 2.12 -0.93 3.87
C TYR A 234 0.80 -1.39 4.46
N TYR A 235 0.24 -2.39 3.81
CA TYR A 235 -0.85 -3.24 4.26
C TYR A 235 -0.31 -4.43 5.04
N LYS A 236 -1.07 -4.88 6.03
CA LYS A 236 -0.97 -6.24 6.62
C LYS A 236 -2.36 -6.76 6.97
N ASN A 237 -2.57 -8.07 6.82
CA ASN A 237 -3.75 -8.73 7.36
C ASN A 237 -3.61 -8.87 8.87
N VAL A 238 -4.71 -8.63 9.61
CA VAL A 238 -4.72 -8.65 11.08
C VAL A 238 -6.00 -9.29 11.60
N ASN A 239 -5.99 -9.67 12.88
CA ASN A 239 -7.17 -10.10 13.64
C ASN A 239 -7.93 -11.30 13.06
N ARG A 240 -7.34 -12.05 12.13
CA ARG A 240 -7.86 -13.31 11.60
C ARG A 240 -6.76 -14.35 11.61
N LEU A 241 -7.12 -15.58 11.90
CA LEU A 241 -6.19 -16.70 11.77
C LEU A 241 -6.01 -17.02 10.29
N PRO A 242 -4.79 -17.29 9.84
CA PRO A 242 -4.58 -17.80 8.50
C PRO A 242 -5.29 -19.13 8.32
N ARG A 243 -5.83 -19.34 7.14
CA ARG A 243 -6.48 -20.60 6.73
C ARG A 243 -5.53 -21.46 5.93
#